data_9c4e017e635b4c55aa8405c78c148a41
#
_entry.id   9c4e017e635b4c55aa8405c78c148a41
#
_cell.length_a   1.000
_cell.length_b   1.000
_cell.length_c   1.000
_cell.angle_alpha   90.00
_cell.angle_beta   90.00
_cell.angle_gamma   90.00
#
_symmetry.space_group_name_H-M   'P 1'
#
loop_
_entity.id
_entity.type
_entity.pdbx_description
1 polymer ?
#
loop_
_entity_poly.entity_id
_entity_poly.type
_entity_poly.pdbx_seq_one_letter_code
_entity_poly.pdbx_strand_id
1 'polypeptide(L)'
;MRMRGPVKIYRGIPLAVGLVLSQLAVAAPPDSRHPALTPWFESLKQPGTGAPCCSIADCRTVEFRQDRDGYEVLIDGRWKMSVPFWLHVPPDRIIDGIDNPTGRGVVCFTPEAGILCFVPPPES
;
A
#
# COMPACT_ATOMS: atom_id res chain seq x y z
N MET A 1 -74.07 19.70 12.21
CA MET A 1 -73.20 19.31 11.07
C MET A 1 -71.85 18.98 11.56
N ARG A 2 -71.48 17.76 11.40
CA ARG A 2 -70.18 17.31 11.85
C ARG A 2 -69.22 17.29 10.64
N MET A 3 -68.24 18.18 10.63
CA MET A 3 -67.18 18.10 9.68
C MET A 3 -66.15 17.10 10.18
N ARG A 4 -66.09 15.97 9.51
CA ARG A 4 -64.98 15.07 9.72
C ARG A 4 -63.83 15.56 8.89
N GLY A 5 -62.81 16.10 9.53
CA GLY A 5 -61.58 16.41 8.87
C GLY A 5 -60.91 15.11 8.33
N PRO A 6 -60.25 15.18 7.22
CA PRO A 6 -59.55 14.01 6.70
C PRO A 6 -58.49 13.57 7.71
N VAL A 7 -58.57 12.31 8.11
CA VAL A 7 -57.50 11.69 8.87
C VAL A 7 -56.31 11.56 7.95
N LYS A 8 -55.34 12.40 8.12
CA LYS A 8 -54.06 12.24 7.40
C LYS A 8 -53.37 11.07 8.03
N ILE A 9 -53.43 9.95 7.35
CA ILE A 9 -52.59 8.83 7.70
C ILE A 9 -51.18 9.17 7.23
N TYR A 10 -50.32 9.55 8.15
CA TYR A 10 -48.91 9.64 7.86
C TYR A 10 -48.40 8.20 7.78
N ARG A 11 -48.26 7.74 6.57
CA ARG A 11 -47.49 6.53 6.37
C ARG A 11 -46.07 6.86 6.77
N GLY A 12 -45.59 6.22 7.83
CA GLY A 12 -44.23 6.36 8.25
C GLY A 12 -43.31 6.12 7.05
N ILE A 13 -42.48 7.08 6.79
CA ILE A 13 -41.42 6.94 5.78
C ILE A 13 -40.56 5.76 6.25
N PRO A 14 -40.40 4.73 5.42
CA PRO A 14 -39.46 3.67 5.79
C PRO A 14 -38.10 4.30 5.99
N LEU A 15 -37.60 4.21 7.20
CA LEU A 15 -36.22 4.50 7.47
C LEU A 15 -35.41 3.56 6.60
N ALA A 16 -34.82 4.10 5.53
CA ALA A 16 -33.80 3.39 4.82
C ALA A 16 -32.64 3.19 5.79
N VAL A 17 -32.58 2.01 6.38
CA VAL A 17 -31.39 1.61 7.11
C VAL A 17 -30.28 1.50 6.07
N GLY A 18 -29.53 2.58 5.94
CA GLY A 18 -28.32 2.54 5.14
C GLY A 18 -27.42 1.47 5.76
N LEU A 19 -27.24 0.38 5.04
CA LEU A 19 -26.18 -0.57 5.38
C LEU A 19 -24.88 0.17 5.22
N VAL A 20 -24.30 0.62 6.30
CA VAL A 20 -22.92 1.07 6.33
C VAL A 20 -22.08 -0.20 6.21
N LEU A 21 -21.78 -0.58 4.99
CA LEU A 21 -20.73 -1.54 4.74
C LEU A 21 -19.44 -0.90 5.23
N SER A 22 -19.05 -1.26 6.43
CA SER A 22 -17.70 -1.01 6.89
C SER A 22 -16.77 -1.77 5.95
N GLN A 23 -16.30 -1.07 4.93
CA GLN A 23 -15.22 -1.59 4.15
C GLN A 23 -14.03 -1.69 5.08
N LEU A 24 -13.73 -2.92 5.49
CA LEU A 24 -12.44 -3.21 6.06
C LEU A 24 -11.41 -2.73 5.05
N ALA A 25 -10.75 -1.63 5.38
CA ALA A 25 -9.63 -1.20 4.62
C ALA A 25 -8.56 -2.28 4.79
N VAL A 26 -8.59 -3.28 3.93
CA VAL A 26 -7.41 -4.10 3.67
C VAL A 26 -6.33 -3.10 3.30
N ALA A 27 -5.19 -3.16 4.00
CA ALA A 27 -4.06 -2.31 3.66
C ALA A 27 -3.91 -2.34 2.14
N ALA A 28 -4.27 -1.24 1.50
CA ALA A 28 -4.26 -1.19 0.05
C ALA A 28 -2.82 -1.44 -0.38
N PRO A 29 -2.58 -2.37 -1.30
CA PRO A 29 -1.25 -2.49 -1.85
C PRO A 29 -0.84 -1.12 -2.35
N PRO A 30 0.44 -0.77 -2.22
CA PRO A 30 0.94 0.51 -2.69
C PRO A 30 0.57 0.65 -4.15
N ASP A 31 0.20 1.82 -4.54
CA ASP A 31 -0.38 2.05 -5.86
C ASP A 31 -1.68 1.27 -6.11
N SER A 32 -2.64 1.48 -5.20
CA SER A 32 -4.03 1.06 -5.42
C SER A 32 -4.61 1.56 -6.76
N ARG A 33 -3.90 2.47 -7.43
CA ARG A 33 -4.20 2.92 -8.78
C ARG A 33 -3.87 1.88 -9.87
N HIS A 34 -3.09 0.87 -9.54
CA HIS A 34 -2.66 -0.16 -10.48
C HIS A 34 -2.91 -1.56 -9.91
N PRO A 35 -4.19 -1.97 -9.79
CA PRO A 35 -4.51 -3.27 -9.21
C PRO A 35 -3.92 -4.44 -9.99
N ALA A 36 -3.60 -4.23 -11.28
CA ALA A 36 -2.92 -5.24 -12.09
C ALA A 36 -1.52 -5.60 -11.59
N LEU A 37 -0.89 -4.74 -10.80
CA LEU A 37 0.43 -4.97 -10.24
C LEU A 37 0.41 -5.71 -8.89
N THR A 38 -0.75 -5.86 -8.29
CA THR A 38 -0.90 -6.53 -6.99
C THR A 38 -0.27 -7.93 -6.97
N PRO A 39 -0.50 -8.81 -7.96
CA PRO A 39 0.14 -10.12 -7.95
C PRO A 39 1.65 -10.06 -7.97
N TRP A 40 2.21 -9.08 -8.67
CA TRP A 40 3.66 -8.91 -8.69
C TRP A 40 4.18 -8.51 -7.31
N PHE A 41 3.57 -7.52 -6.66
CA PHE A 41 3.96 -7.13 -5.29
C PHE A 41 3.88 -8.31 -4.32
N GLU A 42 2.83 -9.09 -4.41
CA GLU A 42 2.63 -10.25 -3.53
C GLU A 42 3.65 -11.36 -3.80
N SER A 43 4.24 -11.40 -4.98
CA SER A 43 5.25 -12.40 -5.35
C SER A 43 6.64 -12.10 -4.79
N LEU A 44 6.89 -10.90 -4.28
CA LEU A 44 8.20 -10.49 -3.80
C LEU A 44 8.61 -11.28 -2.56
N LYS A 45 9.80 -11.85 -2.60
CA LYS A 45 10.37 -12.66 -1.52
C LYS A 45 11.69 -12.07 -1.06
N GLN A 46 11.92 -12.10 0.24
CA GLN A 46 13.18 -11.66 0.82
C GLN A 46 14.32 -12.57 0.33
N PRO A 47 15.43 -11.99 -0.15
CA PRO A 47 16.59 -12.79 -0.50
C PRO A 47 17.10 -13.60 0.69
N GLY A 48 17.48 -14.84 0.45
CA GLY A 48 18.05 -15.73 1.46
C GLY A 48 17.03 -16.42 2.35
N THR A 49 15.97 -15.78 2.77
CA THR A 49 14.95 -16.41 3.65
C THR A 49 13.74 -16.91 2.88
N GLY A 50 13.42 -16.32 1.74
CA GLY A 50 12.20 -16.62 0.99
C GLY A 50 10.92 -16.12 1.65
N ALA A 51 11.00 -15.37 2.74
CA ALA A 51 9.83 -14.81 3.39
C ALA A 51 9.19 -13.73 2.50
N PRO A 52 7.85 -13.59 2.49
CA PRO A 52 7.21 -12.54 1.71
C PRO A 52 7.63 -11.16 2.13
N CYS A 53 7.89 -10.26 1.17
CA CYS A 53 8.20 -8.85 1.45
C CYS A 53 6.95 -8.07 1.89
N CYS A 54 5.81 -8.36 1.28
CA CYS A 54 4.59 -7.55 1.42
C CYS A 54 3.56 -8.11 2.40
N SER A 55 3.90 -9.13 3.21
CA SER A 55 2.98 -9.68 4.21
C SER A 55 2.90 -8.82 5.47
N ILE A 56 4.00 -8.16 5.82
CA ILE A 56 4.12 -7.32 7.02
C ILE A 56 4.62 -5.91 6.71
N ALA A 57 5.10 -5.67 5.49
CA ALA A 57 5.67 -4.40 5.07
C ALA A 57 4.83 -3.76 3.98
N ASP A 58 4.75 -2.43 4.01
CA ASP A 58 4.23 -1.66 2.90
C ASP A 58 5.27 -1.58 1.78
N CYS A 59 4.95 -2.18 0.64
CA CYS A 59 5.76 -2.08 -0.57
C CYS A 59 5.25 -0.94 -1.43
N ARG A 60 6.14 -0.01 -1.79
CA ARG A 60 5.78 1.17 -2.58
C ARG A 60 6.87 1.49 -3.59
N THR A 61 6.47 2.09 -4.69
CA THR A 61 7.45 2.77 -5.53
C THR A 61 8.12 3.87 -4.72
N VAL A 62 9.41 4.05 -4.93
CA VAL A 62 10.21 4.90 -4.06
C VAL A 62 11.20 5.72 -4.87
N GLU A 63 11.45 6.92 -4.40
CA GLU A 63 12.58 7.70 -4.87
C GLU A 63 13.85 7.12 -4.28
N PHE A 64 14.85 6.94 -5.11
CA PHE A 64 16.11 6.34 -4.70
C PHE A 64 17.29 7.10 -5.32
N ARG A 65 18.44 6.90 -4.75
CA ARG A 65 19.72 7.34 -5.31
C ARG A 65 20.74 6.23 -5.17
N GLN A 66 21.65 6.18 -6.12
CA GLN A 66 22.72 5.19 -6.16
C GLN A 66 24.05 5.89 -5.87
N ASP A 67 24.84 5.28 -5.01
CA ASP A 67 26.20 5.72 -4.70
C ASP A 67 27.17 4.55 -4.83
N ARG A 68 28.41 4.75 -4.40
CA ARG A 68 29.44 3.71 -4.46
C ARG A 68 29.12 2.49 -3.60
N ASP A 69 28.33 2.69 -2.55
CA ASP A 69 28.01 1.66 -1.56
C ASP A 69 26.65 1.00 -1.83
N GLY A 70 26.00 1.35 -2.94
CA GLY A 70 24.72 0.77 -3.34
C GLY A 70 23.60 1.78 -3.46
N TYR A 71 22.47 1.49 -2.81
CA TYR A 71 21.27 2.28 -2.94
C TYR A 71 20.86 2.91 -1.63
N GLU A 72 20.30 4.12 -1.71
CA GLU A 72 19.54 4.75 -0.65
C GLU A 72 18.12 5.05 -1.13
N VAL A 73 17.16 4.91 -0.27
CA VAL A 73 15.74 5.19 -0.56
C VAL A 73 15.21 6.27 0.35
N LEU A 74 14.27 7.07 -0.16
CA LEU A 74 13.63 8.11 0.61
C LEU A 74 12.39 7.56 1.32
N ILE A 75 12.49 7.43 2.62
CA ILE A 75 11.36 7.01 3.47
C ILE A 75 10.66 8.26 3.98
N ASP A 76 9.36 8.32 3.81
CA ASP A 76 8.56 9.51 4.10
C ASP A 76 7.22 9.16 4.76
N GLY A 77 6.30 10.11 4.76
CA GLY A 77 4.98 9.97 5.38
C GLY A 77 4.13 8.82 4.85
N ARG A 78 4.44 8.27 3.68
CA ARG A 78 3.75 7.10 3.14
C ARG A 78 3.93 5.86 4.02
N TRP A 79 5.01 5.82 4.79
CA TRP A 79 5.27 4.79 5.80
C TRP A 79 5.06 5.30 7.22
N LYS A 80 4.24 6.34 7.38
CA LYS A 80 3.88 6.96 8.67
C LYS A 80 5.07 7.58 9.41
N MET A 81 6.10 7.94 8.69
CA MET A 81 7.24 8.66 9.27
C MET A 81 6.95 10.16 9.28
N SER A 82 7.23 10.81 10.39
CA SER A 82 6.95 12.24 10.58
C SER A 82 7.92 13.14 9.82
N VAL A 83 9.14 12.67 9.57
CA VAL A 83 10.17 13.41 8.85
C VAL A 83 10.78 12.52 7.77
N PRO A 84 10.83 12.98 6.50
CA PRO A 84 11.50 12.22 5.45
C PRO A 84 12.99 12.03 5.73
N PHE A 85 13.51 10.87 5.39
CA PHE A 85 14.93 10.60 5.53
C PHE A 85 15.42 9.60 4.47
N TRP A 86 16.70 9.69 4.15
CA TRP A 86 17.35 8.73 3.27
C TRP A 86 17.84 7.54 4.09
N LEU A 87 17.54 6.36 3.63
CA LEU A 87 17.89 5.11 4.30
C LEU A 87 18.70 4.23 3.35
N HIS A 88 19.87 3.80 3.81
CA HIS A 88 20.71 2.87 3.05
C HIS A 88 20.03 1.50 2.94
N VAL A 89 20.04 0.94 1.74
CA VAL A 89 19.49 -0.38 1.48
C VAL A 89 20.57 -1.43 1.77
N PRO A 90 20.34 -2.33 2.73
CA PRO A 90 21.28 -3.42 2.96
C PRO A 90 21.44 -4.28 1.69
N PRO A 91 22.66 -4.65 1.31
CA PRO A 91 22.88 -5.44 0.09
C PRO A 91 22.12 -6.75 0.05
N ASP A 92 21.91 -7.39 1.19
CA ASP A 92 21.17 -8.65 1.31
C ASP A 92 19.65 -8.49 1.18
N ARG A 93 19.16 -7.27 1.01
CA ARG A 93 17.74 -6.96 0.80
C ARG A 93 17.43 -6.57 -0.65
N ILE A 94 18.43 -6.51 -1.51
CA ILE A 94 18.27 -6.15 -2.92
C ILE A 94 17.84 -7.38 -3.70
N ILE A 95 16.74 -7.26 -4.42
CA ILE A 95 16.23 -8.32 -5.31
C ILE A 95 16.64 -7.94 -6.73
N ASP A 96 17.66 -8.59 -7.24
CA ASP A 96 18.14 -8.39 -8.61
C ASP A 96 17.57 -9.45 -9.56
N GLY A 97 17.56 -9.13 -10.83
CA GLY A 97 17.29 -10.12 -11.87
C GLY A 97 15.83 -10.50 -12.04
N ILE A 98 14.92 -9.81 -11.41
CA ILE A 98 13.49 -10.02 -11.62
C ILE A 98 12.90 -8.93 -12.50
N ASP A 99 11.79 -9.25 -13.15
CA ASP A 99 11.02 -8.26 -13.87
C ASP A 99 10.40 -7.26 -12.88
N ASN A 100 10.45 -5.98 -13.22
CA ASN A 100 9.87 -4.91 -12.42
C ASN A 100 8.92 -4.10 -13.30
N PRO A 101 7.62 -4.48 -13.30
CA PRO A 101 6.64 -3.83 -14.18
C PRO A 101 6.28 -2.40 -13.76
N THR A 102 6.71 -1.95 -12.58
CA THR A 102 6.47 -0.57 -12.16
C THR A 102 7.32 0.46 -12.92
N GLY A 103 8.44 0.02 -13.50
CA GLY A 103 9.41 0.90 -14.14
C GLY A 103 10.18 1.79 -13.16
N ARG A 104 10.00 1.62 -11.87
CA ARG A 104 10.58 2.45 -10.81
C ARG A 104 11.20 1.57 -9.72
N GLY A 105 12.02 2.17 -8.86
CA GLY A 105 12.46 1.46 -7.66
C GLY A 105 11.27 1.15 -6.75
N VAL A 106 11.31 0.00 -6.10
CA VAL A 106 10.29 -0.43 -5.15
C VAL A 106 10.95 -0.83 -3.84
N VAL A 107 10.45 -0.32 -2.73
CA VAL A 107 10.92 -0.69 -1.40
C VAL A 107 9.78 -1.21 -0.54
N CYS A 108 10.07 -2.25 0.21
CA CYS A 108 9.19 -2.79 1.25
C CYS A 108 9.79 -2.46 2.60
N PHE A 109 9.11 -1.64 3.37
CA PHE A 109 9.62 -1.08 4.61
C PHE A 109 8.57 -1.08 5.71
N THR A 110 9.01 -1.35 6.94
CA THR A 110 8.24 -1.06 8.15
C THR A 110 9.12 -0.30 9.13
N PRO A 111 8.55 0.59 9.97
CA PRO A 111 9.33 1.26 11.01
C PRO A 111 10.01 0.30 11.98
N GLU A 112 9.40 -0.85 12.24
CA GLU A 112 9.90 -1.84 13.19
C GLU A 112 11.01 -2.73 12.62
N ALA A 113 10.85 -3.15 11.36
CA ALA A 113 11.76 -4.12 10.75
C ALA A 113 12.78 -3.48 9.79
N GLY A 114 12.58 -2.22 9.42
CA GLY A 114 13.40 -1.57 8.42
C GLY A 114 13.07 -2.04 7.00
N ILE A 115 14.06 -2.03 6.12
CA ILE A 115 13.90 -2.48 4.75
C ILE A 115 13.91 -4.01 4.69
N LEU A 116 12.82 -4.58 4.20
CA LEU A 116 12.73 -6.02 3.96
C LEU A 116 13.19 -6.39 2.55
N CYS A 117 12.85 -5.57 1.58
CA CYS A 117 13.16 -5.81 0.17
C CYS A 117 13.29 -4.50 -0.57
N PHE A 118 14.19 -4.48 -1.55
CA PHE A 118 14.30 -3.41 -2.51
C PHE A 118 14.49 -4.00 -3.90
N VAL A 119 13.66 -3.53 -4.84
CA VAL A 119 13.76 -3.93 -6.26
C VAL A 119 14.20 -2.71 -7.04
N PRO A 120 15.40 -2.73 -7.65
CA PRO A 120 15.83 -1.66 -8.52
C PRO A 120 14.91 -1.52 -9.74
N PRO A 121 14.86 -0.32 -10.36
CA PRO A 121 14.14 -0.18 -11.62
C PRO A 121 14.77 -1.04 -12.70
N PRO A 122 14.01 -1.40 -13.76
CA PRO A 122 14.58 -2.13 -14.87
C PRO A 122 15.74 -1.32 -15.47
N GLU A 123 16.80 -2.01 -15.86
CA GLU A 123 17.88 -1.38 -16.61
C GLU A 123 17.38 -0.97 -18.00
N SER A 124 17.62 0.28 -18.33
CA SER A 124 17.28 0.81 -19.65
C SER A 124 18.38 0.50 -20.66
#